data_d94245937b78e25481157a9be92c78ee
#
_entry.id   d94245937b78e25481157a9be92c78ee
#
_cell.length_a   1.000
_cell.length_b   1.000
_cell.length_c   1.000
_cell.angle_alpha   90.00
_cell.angle_beta   90.00
_cell.angle_gamma   90.00
#
_symmetry.space_group_name_H-M   'P 1'
#
loop_
_entity.id
_entity.type
_entity.pdbx_description
1 polymer ?
#
loop_
_entity_poly.entity_id
_entity_poly.type
_entity_poly.pdbx_seq_one_letter_code
_entity_poly.pdbx_strand_id
1 'polypeptide(L)'
;VGSEMCIRDRVYIELYNICPDPEIIKNIKVNIDMVVNTPQVNDWWWVDAIQMAMPIYAKLGKLTGERKYTDKMWELYSYTRNEYAKNGLFNPKDGLWWRDHDFVPPYKEPNGEDCYWSRGNGWAYAALVRVLEEIPADEVHRADYVNDFLAMSKAIKKCQRKDGFWNVSLHDETNFGGKETSGTALFVYGMAWGVRNGLLDKKEYLPVLLKAWNAMVQDAVPVSYTHLRAHETRSN
;
A
#
# COMPACT_ATOMS: atom_id res chain seq x y z
N VAL A 1 16.05 7.74 6.87
CA VAL A 1 16.23 7.79 5.40
C VAL A 1 14.88 8.22 4.84
N GLY A 2 14.82 9.41 4.23
CA GLY A 2 13.57 10.05 3.83
C GLY A 2 12.83 9.25 2.75
N SER A 3 11.50 9.32 2.78
CA SER A 3 10.58 8.67 1.83
C SER A 3 10.90 8.93 0.35
N GLU A 4 11.49 10.06 0.03
CA GLU A 4 11.87 10.45 -1.33
C GLU A 4 12.98 9.59 -1.93
N MET A 5 13.89 9.04 -1.12
CA MET A 5 14.93 8.13 -1.60
C MET A 5 14.31 6.81 -2.07
N CYS A 6 13.35 6.28 -1.35
CA CYS A 6 12.73 5.00 -1.67
C CYS A 6 11.97 4.99 -3.00
N ILE A 7 11.31 6.09 -3.38
CA ILE A 7 10.61 6.19 -4.68
C ILE A 7 11.61 6.13 -5.84
N ARG A 8 12.72 6.84 -5.74
CA ARG A 8 13.81 6.83 -6.74
C ARG A 8 14.44 5.45 -6.84
N ASP A 9 14.72 4.81 -5.70
CA ASP A 9 15.35 3.50 -5.64
C ASP A 9 14.56 2.44 -6.44
N ARG A 10 13.24 2.50 -6.35
CA ARG A 10 12.37 1.62 -7.12
C ARG A 10 12.52 1.83 -8.63
N VAL A 11 12.58 3.08 -9.07
CA VAL A 11 12.75 3.42 -10.49
C VAL A 11 14.13 2.98 -11.00
N TYR A 12 15.19 3.14 -10.20
CA TYR A 12 16.54 2.68 -10.57
C TYR A 12 16.62 1.16 -10.68
N ILE A 13 15.92 0.39 -9.84
CA ILE A 13 15.88 -1.07 -9.99
C ILE A 13 15.15 -1.46 -11.29
N GLU A 14 14.07 -0.77 -11.66
CA GLU A 14 13.40 -0.99 -12.95
C GLU A 14 14.34 -0.63 -14.13
N LEU A 15 15.09 0.46 -14.03
CA LEU A 15 16.07 0.84 -15.04
C LEU A 15 17.18 -0.23 -15.16
N TYR A 16 17.66 -0.75 -14.04
CA TYR A 16 18.63 -1.84 -14.03
C TYR A 16 18.10 -3.09 -14.75
N ASN A 17 16.83 -3.43 -14.60
CA ASN A 17 16.22 -4.57 -15.29
C ASN A 17 16.18 -4.37 -16.83
N ILE A 18 16.15 -3.12 -17.29
CA ILE A 18 16.18 -2.78 -18.74
C ILE A 18 17.61 -2.69 -19.25
N CYS A 19 18.50 -2.09 -18.48
CA CYS A 19 19.91 -1.87 -18.83
C CYS A 19 20.78 -2.25 -17.62
N PRO A 20 21.22 -3.51 -17.53
CA PRO A 20 21.99 -4.02 -16.38
C PRO A 20 23.37 -3.36 -16.26
N ASP A 21 23.46 -2.30 -15.47
CA ASP A 21 24.69 -1.64 -15.06
C ASP A 21 24.74 -1.63 -13.52
N PRO A 22 25.73 -2.31 -12.89
CA PRO A 22 25.86 -2.39 -11.44
C PRO A 22 25.90 -1.04 -10.73
N GLU A 23 26.37 0.02 -11.37
CA GLU A 23 26.43 1.36 -10.79
C GLU A 23 25.02 1.94 -10.54
N ILE A 24 24.00 1.52 -11.32
CA ILE A 24 22.62 1.97 -11.16
C ILE A 24 22.04 1.59 -9.78
N ILE A 25 22.33 0.38 -9.29
CA ILE A 25 21.77 -0.14 -8.04
C ILE A 25 22.78 -0.12 -6.87
N LYS A 26 24.01 0.28 -7.08
CA LYS A 26 25.09 0.26 -6.08
C LYS A 26 24.71 0.99 -4.78
N ASN A 27 24.27 2.23 -4.91
CA ASN A 27 23.90 3.03 -3.74
C ASN A 27 22.64 2.51 -3.04
N ILE A 28 21.68 1.98 -3.80
CA ILE A 28 20.49 1.34 -3.25
C ILE A 28 20.90 0.15 -2.39
N LYS A 29 21.73 -0.71 -2.95
CA LYS A 29 22.21 -1.90 -2.26
C LYS A 29 22.95 -1.55 -0.99
N VAL A 30 23.85 -0.56 -1.03
CA VAL A 30 24.59 -0.08 0.15
C VAL A 30 23.64 0.41 1.23
N ASN A 31 22.66 1.24 0.89
CA ASN A 31 21.73 1.81 1.86
C ASN A 31 20.80 0.73 2.48
N ILE A 32 20.32 -0.19 1.68
CA ILE A 32 19.48 -1.28 2.18
C ILE A 32 20.29 -2.29 3.01
N ASP A 33 21.52 -2.61 2.59
CA ASP A 33 22.43 -3.47 3.36
C ASP A 33 22.76 -2.87 4.74
N MET A 34 22.85 -1.54 4.87
CA MET A 34 22.99 -0.90 6.19
C MET A 34 21.83 -1.24 7.11
N VAL A 35 20.58 -1.20 6.63
CA VAL A 35 19.40 -1.53 7.43
C VAL A 35 19.32 -3.04 7.70
N VAL A 36 19.56 -3.87 6.68
CA VAL A 36 19.57 -5.33 6.79
C VAL A 36 20.53 -5.83 7.88
N ASN A 37 21.70 -5.18 8.00
CA ASN A 37 22.72 -5.57 8.97
C ASN A 37 22.50 -5.01 10.39
N THR A 38 21.36 -4.38 10.67
CA THR A 38 21.00 -3.89 12.01
C THR A 38 19.84 -4.68 12.59
N PRO A 39 19.72 -4.78 13.93
CA PRO A 39 18.56 -5.36 14.58
C PRO A 39 17.34 -4.40 14.59
N GLN A 40 17.46 -3.21 14.01
CA GLN A 40 16.43 -2.20 14.02
C GLN A 40 15.23 -2.63 13.16
N VAL A 41 14.01 -2.47 13.69
CA VAL A 41 12.76 -2.87 13.04
C VAL A 41 11.70 -1.76 13.03
N ASN A 42 11.96 -0.61 13.66
CA ASN A 42 10.99 0.47 13.88
C ASN A 42 11.09 1.63 12.87
N ASP A 43 11.69 1.40 11.71
CA ASP A 43 11.87 2.44 10.67
C ASP A 43 10.56 2.79 9.95
N TRP A 44 9.61 1.87 9.91
CA TRP A 44 8.32 2.05 9.23
C TRP A 44 7.22 2.44 10.24
N TRP A 45 7.32 3.65 10.75
CA TRP A 45 6.43 4.15 11.80
C TRP A 45 5.10 4.76 11.30
N TRP A 46 4.86 4.75 9.98
CA TRP A 46 3.60 5.17 9.34
C TRP A 46 3.31 4.31 8.12
N VAL A 47 2.03 4.20 7.76
CA VAL A 47 1.55 3.29 6.74
C VAL A 47 2.18 3.50 5.35
N ASP A 48 2.54 4.74 4.99
CA ASP A 48 3.13 5.03 3.68
C ASP A 48 4.51 4.39 3.51
N ALA A 49 5.25 4.21 4.62
CA ALA A 49 6.58 3.58 4.59
C ALA A 49 6.53 2.15 4.01
N ILE A 50 5.43 1.42 4.23
CA ILE A 50 5.19 0.10 3.65
C ILE A 50 5.29 0.18 2.12
N GLN A 51 4.61 1.13 1.48
CA GLN A 51 4.67 1.31 0.02
C GLN A 51 6.02 1.83 -0.45
N MET A 52 6.64 2.71 0.32
CA MET A 52 7.89 3.35 -0.10
C MET A 52 9.06 2.38 -0.06
N ALA A 53 9.14 1.53 0.94
CA ALA A 53 10.31 0.67 1.19
C ALA A 53 10.11 -0.80 0.82
N MET A 54 8.99 -1.41 1.22
CA MET A 54 8.77 -2.85 1.11
C MET A 54 9.01 -3.44 -0.29
N PRO A 55 8.54 -2.83 -1.40
CA PRO A 55 8.80 -3.35 -2.74
C PRO A 55 10.28 -3.34 -3.15
N ILE A 56 11.12 -2.49 -2.54
CA ILE A 56 12.56 -2.43 -2.83
C ILE A 56 13.25 -3.68 -2.29
N TYR A 57 12.91 -4.08 -1.06
CA TYR A 57 13.43 -5.31 -0.46
C TYR A 57 13.05 -6.54 -1.27
N ALA A 58 11.77 -6.65 -1.69
CA ALA A 58 11.30 -7.75 -2.53
C ALA A 58 12.07 -7.82 -3.86
N LYS A 59 12.26 -6.67 -4.53
CA LYS A 59 13.01 -6.58 -5.78
C LYS A 59 14.48 -6.93 -5.61
N LEU A 60 15.14 -6.46 -4.54
CA LEU A 60 16.52 -6.81 -4.26
C LEU A 60 16.67 -8.30 -3.94
N GLY A 61 15.76 -8.88 -3.17
CA GLY A 61 15.74 -10.31 -2.90
C GLY A 61 15.64 -11.14 -4.18
N LYS A 62 14.75 -10.76 -5.10
CA LYS A 62 14.62 -11.39 -6.40
C LYS A 62 15.86 -11.23 -7.29
N LEU A 63 16.40 -10.01 -7.33
CA LEU A 63 17.53 -9.67 -8.18
C LEU A 63 18.81 -10.36 -7.76
N THR A 64 19.05 -10.46 -6.45
CA THR A 64 20.30 -11.02 -5.89
C THR A 64 20.19 -12.50 -5.54
N GLY A 65 18.99 -13.03 -5.36
CA GLY A 65 18.76 -14.34 -4.79
C GLY A 65 19.05 -14.44 -3.28
N GLU A 66 19.31 -13.31 -2.61
CA GLU A 66 19.68 -13.27 -1.19
C GLU A 66 18.43 -13.08 -0.31
N ARG A 67 18.08 -14.08 0.47
CA ARG A 67 16.92 -14.06 1.39
C ARG A 67 16.98 -12.98 2.47
N LYS A 68 18.18 -12.51 2.84
CA LYS A 68 18.34 -11.46 3.86
C LYS A 68 17.44 -10.24 3.62
N TYR A 69 17.12 -9.93 2.35
CA TYR A 69 16.25 -8.81 1.99
C TYR A 69 14.79 -9.13 2.30
N THR A 70 14.29 -10.29 1.90
CA THR A 70 12.90 -10.70 2.20
C THR A 70 12.71 -10.97 3.69
N ASP A 71 13.72 -11.53 4.37
CA ASP A 71 13.70 -11.75 5.81
C ASP A 71 13.61 -10.40 6.56
N LYS A 72 14.45 -9.42 6.20
CA LYS A 72 14.38 -8.08 6.80
C LYS A 72 13.10 -7.34 6.47
N MET A 73 12.61 -7.47 5.24
CA MET A 73 11.32 -6.93 4.84
C MET A 73 10.19 -7.43 5.75
N TRP A 74 10.18 -8.74 6.05
CA TRP A 74 9.20 -9.31 6.96
C TRP A 74 9.35 -8.80 8.39
N GLU A 75 10.56 -8.70 8.92
CA GLU A 75 10.81 -8.12 10.26
C GLU A 75 10.23 -6.72 10.39
N LEU A 76 10.52 -5.83 9.45
CA LEU A 76 10.02 -4.45 9.43
C LEU A 76 8.50 -4.39 9.26
N TYR A 77 7.96 -5.18 8.32
CA TYR A 77 6.52 -5.24 8.06
C TYR A 77 5.75 -5.79 9.25
N SER A 78 6.18 -6.93 9.80
CA SER A 78 5.50 -7.58 10.92
C SER A 78 5.54 -6.73 12.19
N TYR A 79 6.64 -6.03 12.45
CA TYR A 79 6.74 -5.09 13.56
C TYR A 79 5.74 -3.92 13.40
N THR A 80 5.73 -3.26 12.24
CA THR A 80 4.78 -2.17 11.96
C THR A 80 3.33 -2.64 12.05
N ARG A 81 3.08 -3.83 11.53
CA ARG A 81 1.75 -4.45 11.51
C ARG A 81 1.22 -4.80 12.90
N ASN A 82 2.07 -5.36 13.76
CA ASN A 82 1.61 -6.04 14.97
C ASN A 82 2.07 -5.39 16.28
N GLU A 83 3.17 -4.63 16.28
CA GLU A 83 3.85 -4.21 17.52
C GLU A 83 4.00 -2.68 17.63
N TYR A 84 4.24 -1.97 16.53
CA TYR A 84 4.39 -0.53 16.55
C TYR A 84 3.16 0.13 17.21
N ALA A 85 3.36 1.22 17.95
CA ALA A 85 2.30 1.90 18.69
C ALA A 85 1.55 0.99 19.68
N LYS A 86 2.22 -0.01 20.27
CA LYS A 86 1.77 -1.03 21.23
C LYS A 86 0.95 -2.19 20.66
N ASN A 87 0.17 -1.99 19.62
CA ASN A 87 -0.72 -3.01 19.06
C ASN A 87 -0.62 -3.11 17.52
N GLY A 88 0.39 -2.49 16.94
CA GLY A 88 0.54 -2.41 15.48
C GLY A 88 -0.35 -1.36 14.84
N LEU A 89 -0.09 -1.13 13.55
CA LEU A 89 -0.91 -0.23 12.73
C LEU A 89 -1.99 -0.95 11.92
N PHE A 90 -2.02 -2.29 11.90
CA PHE A 90 -3.06 -3.05 11.22
C PHE A 90 -4.13 -3.48 12.20
N ASN A 91 -5.39 -3.13 11.91
CA ASN A 91 -6.52 -3.64 12.65
C ASN A 91 -7.07 -4.91 11.99
N PRO A 92 -6.80 -6.11 12.53
CA PRO A 92 -7.26 -7.36 11.90
C PRO A 92 -8.78 -7.54 11.93
N LYS A 93 -9.48 -6.86 12.84
CA LYS A 93 -10.95 -6.89 12.90
C LYS A 93 -11.57 -6.16 11.72
N ASP A 94 -11.03 -4.99 11.37
CA ASP A 94 -11.55 -4.15 10.30
C ASP A 94 -10.84 -4.41 8.96
N GLY A 95 -9.66 -5.05 8.97
CA GLY A 95 -8.87 -5.32 7.78
C GLY A 95 -8.26 -4.06 7.17
N LEU A 96 -7.99 -3.04 7.98
CA LEU A 96 -7.51 -1.73 7.55
C LEU A 96 -6.34 -1.27 8.42
N TRP A 97 -5.59 -0.28 7.92
CA TRP A 97 -4.42 0.30 8.57
C TRP A 97 -4.74 1.69 9.12
N TRP A 98 -4.40 1.94 10.38
CA TRP A 98 -4.26 3.30 10.90
C TRP A 98 -3.04 3.96 10.24
N ARG A 99 -3.04 5.29 10.13
CA ARG A 99 -1.97 6.03 9.47
C ARG A 99 -0.64 5.90 10.21
N ASP A 100 -0.66 6.16 11.52
CA ASP A 100 0.48 6.15 12.44
C ASP A 100 -0.01 6.10 13.90
N HIS A 101 0.91 6.30 14.87
CA HIS A 101 0.60 6.24 16.31
C HIS A 101 -0.41 7.28 16.80
N ASP A 102 -0.60 8.40 16.08
CA ASP A 102 -1.55 9.44 16.47
C ASP A 102 -3.00 9.02 16.17
N PHE A 103 -3.20 8.07 15.26
CA PHE A 103 -4.51 7.63 14.80
C PHE A 103 -4.96 6.26 15.30
N VAL A 104 -4.10 5.56 16.07
CA VAL A 104 -4.54 4.33 16.74
C VAL A 104 -5.42 4.67 17.94
N PRO A 105 -6.25 3.71 18.45
CA PRO A 105 -7.01 3.94 19.67
C PRO A 105 -6.13 4.47 20.83
N PRO A 106 -6.61 5.48 21.58
CA PRO A 106 -8.02 5.89 21.73
C PRO A 106 -8.54 6.92 20.72
N TYR A 107 -7.76 7.30 19.69
CA TYR A 107 -8.27 8.23 18.68
C TYR A 107 -9.51 7.65 18.00
N LYS A 108 -10.53 8.49 17.81
CA LYS A 108 -11.77 8.17 17.12
C LYS A 108 -12.20 9.35 16.25
N GLU A 109 -12.87 9.05 15.16
CA GLU A 109 -13.56 10.06 14.36
C GLU A 109 -14.81 10.59 15.06
N PRO A 110 -15.40 11.72 14.60
CA PRO A 110 -16.60 12.29 15.22
C PRO A 110 -17.79 11.34 15.31
N ASN A 111 -17.91 10.38 14.40
CA ASN A 111 -18.95 9.34 14.44
C ASN A 111 -18.64 8.19 15.41
N GLY A 112 -17.49 8.21 16.11
CA GLY A 112 -17.06 7.19 17.06
C GLY A 112 -16.31 6.01 16.45
N GLU A 113 -16.15 5.95 15.12
CA GLU A 113 -15.42 4.91 14.42
C GLU A 113 -13.90 5.15 14.44
N ASP A 114 -13.13 4.13 14.09
CA ASP A 114 -11.68 4.24 13.89
C ASP A 114 -11.37 5.01 12.59
N CYS A 115 -10.32 5.83 12.63
CA CYS A 115 -9.90 6.64 11.49
C CYS A 115 -9.01 5.84 10.54
N TYR A 116 -9.50 5.56 9.35
CA TYR A 116 -8.74 4.88 8.30
C TYR A 116 -8.62 5.75 7.07
N TRP A 117 -7.44 6.28 6.85
CA TRP A 117 -7.15 7.13 5.71
C TRP A 117 -7.06 6.33 4.40
N SER A 118 -7.88 6.70 3.42
CA SER A 118 -8.05 6.00 2.14
C SER A 118 -6.73 5.86 1.37
N ARG A 119 -6.00 6.95 1.14
CA ARG A 119 -4.72 6.92 0.42
C ARG A 119 -3.67 6.06 1.14
N GLY A 120 -3.57 6.15 2.47
CA GLY A 120 -2.65 5.32 3.26
C GLY A 120 -2.96 3.84 3.12
N ASN A 121 -4.24 3.46 3.21
CA ASN A 121 -4.67 2.09 2.95
C ASN A 121 -4.43 1.67 1.50
N GLY A 122 -4.61 2.59 0.55
CA GLY A 122 -4.26 2.37 -0.85
C GLY A 122 -2.77 2.07 -1.04
N TRP A 123 -1.89 2.78 -0.33
CA TRP A 123 -0.45 2.52 -0.36
C TRP A 123 -0.10 1.12 0.16
N ALA A 124 -0.60 0.74 1.34
CA ALA A 124 -0.36 -0.59 1.90
C ALA A 124 -0.89 -1.70 0.96
N TYR A 125 -2.09 -1.50 0.41
CA TYR A 125 -2.71 -2.43 -0.52
C TYR A 125 -1.90 -2.62 -1.81
N ALA A 126 -1.41 -1.53 -2.40
CA ALA A 126 -0.55 -1.59 -3.58
C ALA A 126 0.84 -2.18 -3.28
N ALA A 127 1.37 -1.98 -2.07
CA ALA A 127 2.62 -2.58 -1.64
C ALA A 127 2.52 -4.11 -1.59
N LEU A 128 1.43 -4.63 -1.02
CA LEU A 128 1.17 -6.07 -0.99
C LEU A 128 1.14 -6.68 -2.40
N VAL A 129 0.47 -6.02 -3.35
CA VAL A 129 0.49 -6.43 -4.76
C VAL A 129 1.91 -6.52 -5.30
N ARG A 130 2.69 -5.45 -5.14
CA ARG A 130 4.05 -5.35 -5.68
C ARG A 130 4.99 -6.36 -5.06
N VAL A 131 4.83 -6.65 -3.78
CA VAL A 131 5.61 -7.70 -3.12
C VAL A 131 5.24 -9.07 -3.64
N LEU A 132 3.94 -9.37 -3.74
CA LEU A 132 3.46 -10.67 -4.22
C LEU A 132 3.82 -10.95 -5.68
N GLU A 133 4.10 -9.92 -6.50
CA GLU A 133 4.63 -10.04 -7.85
C GLU A 133 6.13 -10.39 -7.89
N GLU A 134 6.88 -10.04 -6.87
CA GLU A 134 8.34 -10.19 -6.85
C GLU A 134 8.83 -11.39 -6.05
N ILE A 135 8.18 -11.71 -4.93
CA ILE A 135 8.60 -12.83 -4.07
C ILE A 135 8.24 -14.19 -4.70
N PRO A 136 9.08 -15.22 -4.51
CA PRO A 136 8.81 -16.56 -5.04
C PRO A 136 7.57 -17.20 -4.41
N ALA A 137 7.04 -18.23 -5.07
CA ALA A 137 5.82 -18.90 -4.62
C ALA A 137 6.00 -19.64 -3.28
N ASP A 138 7.21 -20.05 -2.98
CA ASP A 138 7.62 -20.75 -1.74
C ASP A 138 8.22 -19.82 -0.68
N GLU A 139 8.08 -18.48 -0.83
CA GLU A 139 8.45 -17.54 0.22
C GLU A 139 7.65 -17.82 1.50
N VAL A 140 8.35 -17.97 2.62
CA VAL A 140 7.79 -18.44 3.89
C VAL A 140 6.63 -17.56 4.39
N HIS A 141 6.67 -16.26 4.15
CA HIS A 141 5.65 -15.30 4.58
C HIS A 141 4.67 -14.89 3.46
N ARG A 142 4.72 -15.59 2.30
CA ARG A 142 3.81 -15.29 1.19
C ARG A 142 2.33 -15.41 1.59
N ALA A 143 2.00 -16.42 2.40
CA ALA A 143 0.64 -16.63 2.87
C ALA A 143 0.14 -15.48 3.77
N ASP A 144 1.01 -14.89 4.58
CA ASP A 144 0.66 -13.77 5.44
C ASP A 144 0.32 -12.53 4.61
N TYR A 145 1.13 -12.21 3.59
CA TYR A 145 0.84 -11.11 2.66
C TYR A 145 -0.45 -11.32 1.87
N VAL A 146 -0.74 -12.56 1.44
CA VAL A 146 -2.00 -12.90 0.76
C VAL A 146 -3.19 -12.73 1.71
N ASN A 147 -3.08 -13.17 2.97
CA ASN A 147 -4.13 -13.03 3.96
C ASN A 147 -4.46 -11.55 4.23
N ASP A 148 -3.43 -10.71 4.38
CA ASP A 148 -3.63 -9.27 4.57
C ASP A 148 -4.24 -8.62 3.32
N PHE A 149 -3.79 -8.99 2.13
CA PHE A 149 -4.40 -8.53 0.87
C PHE A 149 -5.89 -8.89 0.79
N LEU A 150 -6.28 -10.11 1.15
CA LEU A 150 -7.67 -10.57 1.15
C LEU A 150 -8.52 -9.85 2.20
N ALA A 151 -7.98 -9.67 3.41
CA ALA A 151 -8.65 -8.93 4.49
C ALA A 151 -8.91 -7.48 4.07
N MET A 152 -7.89 -6.80 3.53
CA MET A 152 -8.00 -5.45 3.02
C MET A 152 -9.00 -5.36 1.85
N SER A 153 -8.95 -6.30 0.90
CA SER A 153 -9.89 -6.33 -0.23
C SER A 153 -11.35 -6.34 0.22
N LYS A 154 -11.65 -7.18 1.21
CA LYS A 154 -12.99 -7.29 1.79
C LYS A 154 -13.42 -6.00 2.50
N ALA A 155 -12.52 -5.40 3.28
CA ALA A 155 -12.77 -4.16 4.00
C ALA A 155 -12.98 -2.97 3.05
N ILE A 156 -12.05 -2.77 2.12
CA ILE A 156 -12.09 -1.70 1.13
C ILE A 156 -13.36 -1.76 0.30
N LYS A 157 -13.77 -2.95 -0.17
CA LYS A 157 -15.01 -3.12 -0.93
C LYS A 157 -16.24 -2.59 -0.18
N LYS A 158 -16.32 -2.81 1.15
CA LYS A 158 -17.44 -2.35 1.97
C LYS A 158 -17.54 -0.83 2.08
N CYS A 159 -16.42 -0.13 1.98
CA CYS A 159 -16.33 1.32 2.12
C CYS A 159 -16.58 2.07 0.81
N GLN A 160 -16.88 1.39 -0.31
CA GLN A 160 -17.12 2.06 -1.59
C GLN A 160 -18.39 2.91 -1.55
N ARG A 161 -18.25 4.17 -1.94
CA ARG A 161 -19.36 5.12 -2.09
C ARG A 161 -20.32 4.72 -3.21
N LYS A 162 -21.52 5.28 -3.16
CA LYS A 162 -22.54 5.07 -4.20
C LYS A 162 -22.09 5.58 -5.58
N ASP A 163 -21.26 6.62 -5.63
CA ASP A 163 -20.71 7.19 -6.87
C ASP A 163 -19.47 6.45 -7.41
N GLY A 164 -18.97 5.41 -6.72
CA GLY A 164 -17.86 4.58 -7.15
C GLY A 164 -16.51 4.97 -6.57
N PHE A 165 -16.35 6.15 -5.99
CA PHE A 165 -15.15 6.56 -5.27
C PHE A 165 -15.10 5.99 -3.85
N TRP A 166 -14.04 6.31 -3.13
CA TRP A 166 -13.94 6.21 -1.68
C TRP A 166 -13.77 7.60 -1.07
N ASN A 167 -14.17 7.75 0.19
CA ASN A 167 -13.93 8.98 0.96
C ASN A 167 -12.47 9.05 1.40
N VAL A 168 -12.01 10.21 1.84
CA VAL A 168 -10.70 10.38 2.48
C VAL A 168 -10.63 9.53 3.74
N SER A 169 -11.62 9.64 4.64
CA SER A 169 -11.84 8.68 5.70
C SER A 169 -12.75 7.54 5.21
N LEU A 170 -12.29 6.29 5.40
CA LEU A 170 -13.05 5.12 4.96
C LEU A 170 -14.29 4.84 5.81
N HIS A 171 -14.29 5.25 7.08
CA HIS A 171 -15.36 4.96 8.03
C HIS A 171 -16.21 6.18 8.40
N ASP A 172 -15.79 7.40 8.05
CA ASP A 172 -16.57 8.62 8.31
C ASP A 172 -16.65 9.54 7.09
N GLU A 173 -17.75 9.42 6.33
CA GLU A 173 -17.99 10.28 5.17
C GLU A 173 -18.33 11.73 5.56
N THR A 174 -18.64 11.99 6.83
CA THR A 174 -19.02 13.33 7.32
C THR A 174 -17.81 14.12 7.82
N ASN A 175 -16.72 13.46 8.23
CA ASN A 175 -15.51 14.09 8.71
C ASN A 175 -14.59 14.44 7.52
N PHE A 176 -13.94 13.54 6.89
CA PHE A 176 -13.14 13.78 5.70
C PHE A 176 -13.83 13.11 4.49
N GLY A 177 -14.98 13.64 4.14
CA GLY A 177 -15.78 13.17 3.02
C GLY A 177 -15.26 13.64 1.67
N GLY A 178 -15.92 13.17 0.62
CA GLY A 178 -15.64 13.56 -0.76
C GLY A 178 -14.87 12.50 -1.54
N LYS A 179 -14.73 12.76 -2.84
CA LYS A 179 -14.08 11.83 -3.77
C LYS A 179 -12.57 11.87 -3.59
N GLU A 180 -12.00 10.82 -3.04
CA GLU A 180 -10.55 10.68 -2.91
C GLU A 180 -9.99 9.89 -4.10
N THR A 181 -9.32 10.57 -5.04
CA THR A 181 -8.92 9.98 -6.32
C THR A 181 -7.74 9.02 -6.17
N SER A 182 -6.75 9.33 -5.31
CA SER A 182 -5.53 8.54 -5.21
C SER A 182 -5.77 7.18 -4.56
N GLY A 183 -6.50 7.13 -3.44
CA GLY A 183 -6.89 5.88 -2.81
C GLY A 183 -7.79 5.05 -3.71
N THR A 184 -8.77 5.69 -4.39
CA THR A 184 -9.62 5.02 -5.37
C THR A 184 -8.80 4.34 -6.47
N ALA A 185 -7.81 5.03 -7.04
CA ALA A 185 -6.95 4.45 -8.08
C ALA A 185 -6.12 3.27 -7.58
N LEU A 186 -5.57 3.35 -6.37
CA LEU A 186 -4.80 2.27 -5.75
C LEU A 186 -5.68 1.06 -5.41
N PHE A 187 -6.91 1.27 -4.97
CA PHE A 187 -7.86 0.20 -4.70
C PHE A 187 -8.27 -0.51 -6.00
N VAL A 188 -8.54 0.24 -7.07
CA VAL A 188 -8.80 -0.32 -8.39
C VAL A 188 -7.61 -1.15 -8.89
N TYR A 189 -6.39 -0.64 -8.76
CA TYR A 189 -5.17 -1.36 -9.12
C TYR A 189 -5.06 -2.70 -8.38
N GLY A 190 -5.19 -2.69 -7.06
CA GLY A 190 -5.05 -3.91 -6.27
C GLY A 190 -6.17 -4.92 -6.51
N MET A 191 -7.43 -4.47 -6.59
CA MET A 191 -8.55 -5.35 -6.90
C MET A 191 -8.44 -5.97 -8.31
N ALA A 192 -8.02 -5.18 -9.31
CA ALA A 192 -7.81 -5.66 -10.68
C ALA A 192 -6.73 -6.75 -10.72
N TRP A 193 -5.64 -6.53 -10.00
CA TRP A 193 -4.58 -7.52 -9.85
C TRP A 193 -5.09 -8.80 -9.16
N GLY A 194 -5.83 -8.67 -8.08
CA GLY A 194 -6.40 -9.81 -7.35
C GLY A 194 -7.36 -10.65 -8.18
N VAL A 195 -8.23 -10.00 -8.97
CA VAL A 195 -9.13 -10.69 -9.91
C VAL A 195 -8.34 -11.40 -11.01
N ARG A 196 -7.35 -10.72 -11.60
CA ARG A 196 -6.50 -11.30 -12.66
C ARG A 196 -5.72 -12.53 -12.21
N ASN A 197 -5.28 -12.53 -10.94
CA ASN A 197 -4.49 -13.62 -10.37
C ASN A 197 -5.34 -14.67 -9.63
N GLY A 198 -6.67 -14.60 -9.69
CA GLY A 198 -7.57 -15.59 -9.11
C GLY A 198 -7.66 -15.56 -7.59
N LEU A 199 -7.14 -14.53 -6.93
CA LEU A 199 -7.24 -14.33 -5.48
C LEU A 199 -8.59 -13.74 -5.07
N LEU A 200 -9.22 -12.97 -5.95
CA LEU A 200 -10.53 -12.35 -5.72
C LEU A 200 -11.55 -12.90 -6.71
N ASP A 201 -12.76 -13.20 -6.23
CA ASP A 201 -13.85 -13.65 -7.08
C ASP A 201 -14.25 -12.58 -8.09
N LYS A 202 -14.18 -12.91 -9.38
CA LYS A 202 -14.47 -11.99 -10.47
C LYS A 202 -15.91 -11.47 -10.43
N LYS A 203 -16.88 -12.31 -10.05
CA LYS A 203 -18.30 -11.91 -10.01
C LYS A 203 -18.55 -10.89 -8.91
N GLU A 204 -17.82 -11.01 -7.82
CA GLU A 204 -17.95 -10.13 -6.65
C GLU A 204 -17.21 -8.79 -6.84
N TYR A 205 -15.97 -8.82 -7.35
CA TYR A 205 -15.10 -7.63 -7.38
C TYR A 205 -15.12 -6.84 -8.68
N LEU A 206 -15.41 -7.47 -9.83
CA LEU A 206 -15.44 -6.77 -11.11
C LEU A 206 -16.48 -5.64 -11.16
N PRO A 207 -17.71 -5.78 -10.62
CA PRO A 207 -18.66 -4.65 -10.56
C PRO A 207 -18.16 -3.46 -9.74
N VAL A 208 -17.50 -3.70 -8.59
CA VAL A 208 -16.88 -2.68 -7.73
C VAL A 208 -15.79 -1.92 -8.49
N LEU A 209 -14.93 -2.66 -9.15
CA LEU A 209 -13.81 -2.21 -9.97
C LEU A 209 -14.27 -1.31 -11.11
N LEU A 210 -15.23 -1.81 -11.93
CA LEU A 210 -15.74 -1.09 -13.09
C LEU A 210 -16.49 0.18 -12.68
N LYS A 211 -17.22 0.13 -11.57
CA LYS A 211 -17.91 1.30 -11.04
C LYS A 211 -16.90 2.39 -10.66
N ALA A 212 -15.81 2.04 -9.96
CA ALA A 212 -14.77 2.99 -9.59
C ALA A 212 -14.00 3.52 -10.81
N TRP A 213 -13.63 2.64 -11.73
CA TRP A 213 -12.93 3.02 -12.96
C TRP A 213 -13.75 4.01 -13.79
N ASN A 214 -15.01 3.72 -14.05
CA ASN A 214 -15.89 4.60 -14.82
C ASN A 214 -16.09 5.95 -14.12
N ALA A 215 -16.26 5.95 -12.80
CA ALA A 215 -16.36 7.19 -12.02
C ALA A 215 -15.09 8.04 -12.12
N MET A 216 -13.91 7.44 -12.00
CA MET A 216 -12.63 8.17 -12.17
C MET A 216 -12.46 8.73 -13.58
N VAL A 217 -12.76 7.95 -14.61
CA VAL A 217 -12.66 8.41 -16.01
C VAL A 217 -13.61 9.58 -16.25
N GLN A 218 -14.82 9.53 -15.72
CA GLN A 218 -15.83 10.57 -15.89
C GLN A 218 -15.49 11.86 -15.13
N ASP A 219 -15.07 11.72 -13.86
CA ASP A 219 -15.00 12.87 -12.95
C ASP A 219 -13.58 13.37 -12.68
N ALA A 220 -12.56 12.51 -12.81
CA ALA A 220 -11.18 12.85 -12.49
C ALA A 220 -10.30 13.08 -13.73
N VAL A 221 -10.78 12.70 -14.94
CA VAL A 221 -10.07 12.93 -16.20
C VAL A 221 -10.87 13.93 -17.03
N PRO A 222 -10.59 15.24 -16.96
CA PRO A 222 -11.28 16.22 -17.77
C PRO A 222 -10.95 16.04 -19.25
N VAL A 223 -11.95 16.06 -20.12
CA VAL A 223 -11.82 15.89 -21.57
C VAL A 223 -10.92 16.96 -22.21
N SER A 224 -10.81 18.13 -21.57
CA SER A 224 -10.03 19.28 -22.08
C SER A 224 -8.59 19.38 -21.54
N TYR A 225 -8.17 18.47 -20.67
CA TYR A 225 -6.85 18.52 -20.04
C TYR A 225 -6.18 17.16 -20.07
N THR A 226 -4.86 17.15 -20.20
CA THR A 226 -4.02 15.94 -20.23
C THR A 226 -3.58 15.48 -18.84
N HIS A 227 -4.09 16.07 -17.75
CA HIS A 227 -3.74 15.72 -16.38
C HIS A 227 -4.97 15.44 -15.53
N LEU A 228 -4.80 14.56 -14.55
CA LEU A 228 -5.83 14.19 -13.59
C LEU A 228 -6.20 15.37 -12.69
N ARG A 229 -7.48 15.56 -12.41
CA ARG A 229 -7.91 16.42 -11.29
C ARG A 229 -7.60 15.70 -10.00
N ALA A 230 -6.61 16.19 -9.26
CA ALA A 230 -6.41 15.82 -7.88
C ALA A 230 -7.38 16.63 -7.01
N HIS A 231 -8.28 15.97 -6.33
CA HIS A 231 -9.00 16.58 -5.21
C HIS A 231 -8.09 16.44 -3.98
N GLU A 232 -7.15 17.37 -3.85
CA GLU A 232 -6.39 17.48 -2.62
C GLU A 232 -7.31 18.04 -1.53
N THR A 233 -7.65 17.20 -0.56
CA THR A 233 -8.07 17.71 0.74
C THR A 233 -6.84 18.39 1.35
N ARG A 234 -6.90 19.71 1.52
CA ARG A 234 -5.90 20.45 2.28
C ARG A 234 -5.77 19.77 3.64
N SER A 235 -4.62 19.19 3.88
CA SER A 235 -4.18 18.86 5.23
C SER A 235 -3.89 20.20 5.91
N ASN A 236 -4.74 20.60 6.82
CA ASN A 236 -4.40 21.57 7.84
C ASN A 236 -3.55 20.89 8.91
#